data_7382b214441fe064a8ffbfbac886b307
#
_entry.id   7382b214441fe064a8ffbfbac886b307
#
_cell.length_a   1.000
_cell.length_b   1.000
_cell.length_c   1.000
_cell.angle_alpha   90.00
_cell.angle_beta   90.00
_cell.angle_gamma   90.00
#
_symmetry.space_group_name_H-M   'P 1'
#
loop_
_entity.id
_entity.type
_entity.pdbx_description
1 polymer ?
#
loop_
_entity_poly.entity_id
_entity_poly.type
_entity_poly.pdbx_seq_one_letter_code
_entity_poly.pdbx_strand_id
1 'polypeptide(L)'
;MKRSPPLENNLSMKGGDIIEGERSDLDDSQWRLVNLPHDWSIENIPGTNSPFTADAITEVSGGFTVGGTGWYRKHFYVDTAEKGKCIVVAFDGIYMNADIWVNDRHVANHVYGYTAFELDITDYVRFGEKNLIAVRVKNEGLNCRWYTGSGIYRHTSLKITNPLHFETWGTFITTPVATTNKAEVHVQSVLANTEKVTGKVILETQIVDKENRTVAWKEQLVTLDNQEKTEI
;
A
#
# COMPACT_ATOMS: atom_id res chain seq x y z
N MET A 1 -1.03 16.77 -5.55
CA MET A 1 -1.49 15.52 -4.91
C MET A 1 -2.07 15.85 -3.54
N LYS A 2 -3.38 15.80 -3.35
CA LYS A 2 -3.95 15.88 -1.99
C LYS A 2 -3.62 14.57 -1.28
N ARG A 3 -2.91 14.64 -0.18
CA ARG A 3 -2.73 13.48 0.71
C ARG A 3 -4.09 13.16 1.32
N SER A 4 -4.63 12.00 0.98
CA SER A 4 -5.77 11.42 1.69
C SER A 4 -5.41 11.19 3.16
N PRO A 5 -6.40 11.16 4.07
CA PRO A 5 -6.11 10.91 5.47
C PRO A 5 -5.32 9.60 5.61
N PRO A 6 -4.32 9.58 6.50
CA PRO A 6 -3.47 8.41 6.64
C PRO A 6 -4.30 7.20 7.06
N LEU A 7 -4.24 6.12 6.27
CA LEU A 7 -4.82 4.83 6.64
C LEU A 7 -4.12 4.22 7.87
N GLU A 8 -2.99 4.77 8.26
CA GLU A 8 -2.06 4.23 9.24
C GLU A 8 -2.45 4.44 10.71
N ASN A 9 -3.36 5.36 11.01
CA ASN A 9 -3.68 5.70 12.39
C ASN A 9 -5.02 5.11 12.84
N ASN A 10 -5.07 4.63 14.10
CA ASN A 10 -6.29 4.15 14.75
C ASN A 10 -6.99 3.04 13.96
N LEU A 11 -6.25 1.98 13.60
CA LEU A 11 -6.85 0.75 13.08
C LEU A 11 -7.34 -0.10 14.25
N SER A 12 -8.52 -0.67 14.14
CA SER A 12 -8.97 -1.72 15.05
C SER A 12 -8.21 -3.00 14.75
N MET A 13 -7.55 -3.61 15.77
CA MET A 13 -6.78 -4.85 15.63
C MET A 13 -7.21 -5.89 16.64
N LYS A 14 -7.33 -7.15 16.20
CA LYS A 14 -7.60 -8.30 17.05
C LYS A 14 -6.88 -9.55 16.52
N GLY A 15 -6.22 -10.27 17.44
CA GLY A 15 -5.62 -11.58 17.14
C GLY A 15 -6.65 -12.70 17.13
N GLY A 16 -6.32 -13.79 16.42
CA GLY A 16 -7.12 -15.00 16.31
C GLY A 16 -7.99 -15.06 15.05
N ASP A 17 -8.60 -16.22 14.84
CA ASP A 17 -9.56 -16.42 13.76
C ASP A 17 -10.91 -15.81 14.15
N ILE A 18 -11.22 -14.69 13.54
CA ILE A 18 -12.48 -13.99 13.75
C ILE A 18 -13.43 -14.41 12.63
N ILE A 19 -14.57 -14.96 13.00
CA ILE A 19 -15.64 -15.31 12.06
C ILE A 19 -16.19 -14.01 11.47
N GLU A 20 -16.24 -13.94 10.13
CA GLU A 20 -16.78 -12.79 9.39
C GLU A 20 -16.09 -11.45 9.76
N GLY A 21 -14.78 -11.48 10.05
CA GLY A 21 -13.99 -10.30 10.39
C GLY A 21 -13.97 -9.20 9.32
N GLU A 22 -14.33 -9.53 8.09
CA GLU A 22 -14.46 -8.64 6.94
C GLU A 22 -15.77 -7.83 6.92
N ARG A 23 -16.79 -8.25 7.64
CA ARG A 23 -18.14 -7.65 7.55
C ARG A 23 -18.17 -6.23 8.09
N SER A 24 -18.81 -5.35 7.36
CA SER A 24 -18.94 -3.93 7.73
C SER A 24 -19.87 -3.68 8.93
N ASP A 25 -20.78 -4.62 9.22
CA ASP A 25 -21.70 -4.58 10.36
C ASP A 25 -21.12 -5.22 11.65
N LEU A 26 -19.93 -5.82 11.59
CA LEU A 26 -19.27 -6.36 12.77
C LEU A 26 -18.87 -5.22 13.72
N ASP A 27 -19.26 -5.34 14.99
CA ASP A 27 -18.83 -4.43 16.05
C ASP A 27 -17.37 -4.68 16.44
N ASP A 28 -16.49 -3.77 16.08
CA ASP A 28 -15.07 -3.79 16.42
C ASP A 28 -14.70 -2.76 17.53
N SER A 29 -15.68 -2.23 18.23
CA SER A 29 -15.48 -1.22 19.29
C SER A 29 -14.60 -1.70 20.45
N GLN A 30 -14.55 -3.01 20.67
CA GLN A 30 -13.72 -3.65 21.69
C GLN A 30 -12.36 -4.14 21.17
N TRP A 31 -12.06 -3.89 19.89
CA TRP A 31 -10.75 -4.24 19.34
C TRP A 31 -9.72 -3.21 19.77
N ARG A 32 -8.47 -3.65 19.90
CA ARG A 32 -7.37 -2.76 20.25
C ARG A 32 -7.08 -1.78 19.10
N LEU A 33 -6.88 -0.51 19.42
CA LEU A 33 -6.44 0.47 18.43
C LEU A 33 -4.92 0.41 18.28
N VAL A 34 -4.46 0.34 17.04
CA VAL A 34 -3.03 0.35 16.68
C VAL A 34 -2.75 1.36 15.59
N ASN A 35 -1.51 1.81 15.51
CA ASN A 35 -0.99 2.58 14.37
C ASN A 35 -0.06 1.70 13.55
N LEU A 36 0.00 1.95 12.24
CA LEU A 36 0.95 1.30 11.35
C LEU A 36 2.26 2.14 11.26
N PRO A 37 3.40 1.51 11.03
CA PRO A 37 3.64 0.05 10.97
C PRO A 37 3.35 -0.67 12.29
N HIS A 38 2.82 -1.90 12.19
CA HIS A 38 2.49 -2.71 13.36
C HIS A 38 2.90 -4.16 13.16
N ASP A 39 3.59 -4.71 14.17
CA ASP A 39 4.05 -6.08 14.22
C ASP A 39 3.75 -6.65 15.62
N TRP A 40 2.78 -7.58 15.69
CA TRP A 40 2.42 -8.16 17.00
C TRP A 40 3.43 -9.16 17.54
N SER A 41 4.35 -9.66 16.70
CA SER A 41 5.34 -10.63 17.14
C SER A 41 6.45 -10.04 18.02
N ILE A 42 6.63 -8.71 18.01
CA ILE A 42 7.59 -8.01 18.90
C ILE A 42 6.96 -7.50 20.20
N GLU A 43 5.65 -7.64 20.32
CA GLU A 43 4.95 -7.19 21.52
C GLU A 43 5.10 -8.21 22.65
N ASN A 44 5.19 -7.70 23.87
CA ASN A 44 5.22 -8.57 25.03
C ASN A 44 3.93 -9.38 25.14
N ILE A 45 4.07 -10.69 25.37
CA ILE A 45 2.95 -11.58 25.64
C ILE A 45 2.23 -11.07 26.90
N PRO A 46 0.89 -10.98 26.91
CA PRO A 46 0.14 -10.49 28.05
C PRO A 46 0.53 -11.18 29.36
N GLY A 47 0.89 -10.39 30.38
CA GLY A 47 1.35 -10.88 31.68
C GLY A 47 2.84 -11.27 31.75
N THR A 48 3.60 -11.01 30.68
CA THR A 48 5.06 -11.25 30.62
C THR A 48 5.81 -9.99 30.19
N ASN A 49 7.15 -10.02 30.32
CA ASN A 49 8.05 -9.00 29.77
C ASN A 49 8.81 -9.53 28.54
N SER A 50 8.24 -10.47 27.79
CA SER A 50 8.89 -11.15 26.68
C SER A 50 7.93 -11.36 25.52
N PRO A 51 8.37 -11.14 24.26
CA PRO A 51 7.62 -11.55 23.07
C PRO A 51 7.84 -13.03 22.72
N PHE A 52 8.64 -13.78 23.48
CA PHE A 52 9.02 -15.15 23.19
C PHE A 52 8.30 -16.15 24.09
N THR A 53 7.87 -17.28 23.50
CA THR A 53 7.31 -18.41 24.22
C THR A 53 7.73 -19.73 23.56
N ALA A 54 7.99 -20.74 24.38
CA ALA A 54 8.28 -22.10 23.90
C ALA A 54 7.11 -22.71 23.09
N ASP A 55 5.89 -22.26 23.36
CA ASP A 55 4.67 -22.75 22.70
C ASP A 55 4.34 -21.98 21.39
N ALA A 56 5.25 -21.11 20.92
CA ALA A 56 5.03 -20.38 19.69
C ALA A 56 4.93 -21.31 18.48
N ILE A 57 3.88 -21.14 17.65
CA ILE A 57 3.69 -21.95 16.43
C ILE A 57 4.81 -21.74 15.39
N THR A 58 5.57 -20.66 15.51
CA THR A 58 6.73 -20.32 14.66
C THR A 58 7.98 -21.14 15.04
N GLU A 59 7.99 -21.75 16.23
CA GLU A 59 9.10 -22.52 16.80
C GLU A 59 10.47 -21.85 16.60
N VAL A 60 11.54 -22.64 16.47
CA VAL A 60 12.90 -22.14 16.20
C VAL A 60 12.99 -21.37 14.87
N SER A 61 12.14 -21.71 13.89
CA SER A 61 12.11 -21.05 12.57
C SER A 61 11.77 -19.58 12.64
N GLY A 62 10.82 -19.20 13.48
CA GLY A 62 10.42 -17.81 13.72
C GLY A 62 10.99 -17.21 14.99
N GLY A 63 12.02 -17.85 15.60
CA GLY A 63 12.67 -17.37 16.82
C GLY A 63 11.75 -17.39 18.04
N PHE A 64 10.80 -18.33 18.09
CA PHE A 64 9.82 -18.48 19.19
C PHE A 64 8.95 -17.25 19.44
N THR A 65 8.76 -16.39 18.42
CA THR A 65 7.86 -15.25 18.48
C THR A 65 6.40 -15.67 18.21
N VAL A 66 5.45 -14.88 18.70
CA VAL A 66 4.02 -15.15 18.50
C VAL A 66 3.64 -14.90 17.05
N GLY A 67 3.31 -15.97 16.33
CA GLY A 67 2.70 -15.92 15.00
C GLY A 67 1.17 -15.96 15.06
N GLY A 68 0.56 -16.68 14.10
CA GLY A 68 -0.88 -16.92 14.04
C GLY A 68 -1.62 -15.98 13.11
N THR A 69 -2.93 -15.84 13.34
CA THR A 69 -3.82 -14.97 12.56
C THR A 69 -4.08 -13.66 13.29
N GLY A 70 -4.11 -12.56 12.55
CA GLY A 70 -4.52 -11.25 13.05
C GLY A 70 -5.37 -10.50 12.04
N TRP A 71 -6.31 -9.73 12.55
CA TRP A 71 -7.21 -8.91 11.75
C TRP A 71 -6.98 -7.44 12.02
N TYR A 72 -6.98 -6.65 10.94
CA TYR A 72 -6.95 -5.18 10.97
C TYR A 72 -8.19 -4.65 10.28
N ARG A 73 -8.81 -3.64 10.85
CA ARG A 73 -9.98 -2.95 10.28
C ARG A 73 -9.75 -1.46 10.32
N LYS A 74 -9.99 -0.79 9.20
CA LYS A 74 -9.88 0.66 9.09
C LYS A 74 -11.08 1.25 8.38
N HIS A 75 -11.79 2.09 9.09
CA HIS A 75 -12.80 2.94 8.46
C HIS A 75 -12.14 4.16 7.83
N PHE A 76 -12.54 4.47 6.61
CA PHE A 76 -12.03 5.63 5.86
C PHE A 76 -13.16 6.28 5.05
N TYR A 77 -12.92 7.48 4.56
CA TYR A 77 -13.89 8.26 3.79
C TYR A 77 -13.27 8.71 2.47
N VAL A 78 -14.01 8.59 1.38
CA VAL A 78 -13.65 9.13 0.07
C VAL A 78 -14.71 10.14 -0.33
N ASP A 79 -14.30 11.39 -0.55
CA ASP A 79 -15.21 12.48 -0.86
C ASP A 79 -15.95 12.25 -2.20
N THR A 80 -17.18 12.75 -2.33
CA THR A 80 -17.92 12.73 -3.59
C THR A 80 -17.22 13.50 -4.70
N ALA A 81 -16.41 14.51 -4.37
CA ALA A 81 -15.58 15.26 -5.32
C ALA A 81 -14.47 14.41 -5.96
N GLU A 82 -14.17 13.24 -5.40
CA GLU A 82 -13.18 12.32 -5.95
C GLU A 82 -13.80 11.29 -6.93
N LYS A 83 -15.11 11.36 -7.17
CA LYS A 83 -15.80 10.49 -8.14
C LYS A 83 -15.22 10.66 -9.55
N GLY A 84 -14.95 9.54 -10.22
CA GLY A 84 -14.26 9.52 -11.51
C GLY A 84 -12.73 9.51 -11.41
N LYS A 85 -12.18 9.39 -10.20
CA LYS A 85 -10.76 9.19 -9.99
C LYS A 85 -10.45 7.74 -9.66
N CYS A 86 -9.20 7.35 -9.84
CA CYS A 86 -8.67 6.06 -9.42
C CYS A 86 -8.34 6.10 -7.92
N ILE A 87 -8.83 5.11 -7.20
CA ILE A 87 -8.62 4.97 -5.75
C ILE A 87 -7.81 3.70 -5.53
N VAL A 88 -6.57 3.84 -5.08
CA VAL A 88 -5.64 2.73 -4.92
C VAL A 88 -5.14 2.67 -3.47
N VAL A 89 -5.18 1.49 -2.86
CA VAL A 89 -4.48 1.23 -1.59
C VAL A 89 -3.14 0.60 -1.88
N ALA A 90 -2.08 1.18 -1.32
CA ALA A 90 -0.73 0.68 -1.42
C ALA A 90 -0.26 0.18 -0.07
N PHE A 91 0.28 -1.03 -0.04
CA PHE A 91 0.93 -1.65 1.11
C PHE A 91 2.41 -1.86 0.79
N ASP A 92 3.30 -1.32 1.60
CA ASP A 92 4.73 -1.52 1.44
C ASP A 92 5.19 -2.91 1.93
N GLY A 93 4.38 -3.56 2.76
CA GLY A 93 4.59 -4.93 3.21
C GLY A 93 3.64 -5.38 4.30
N ILE A 94 3.14 -6.61 4.14
CA ILE A 94 2.30 -7.32 5.11
C ILE A 94 2.88 -8.73 5.27
N TYR A 95 3.28 -9.12 6.45
CA TYR A 95 3.76 -10.48 6.68
C TYR A 95 2.75 -11.31 7.48
N MET A 96 2.20 -12.35 6.87
CA MET A 96 2.16 -12.75 5.48
C MET A 96 0.77 -13.32 5.15
N ASN A 97 0.61 -13.84 3.91
CA ASN A 97 -0.63 -14.47 3.45
C ASN A 97 -1.87 -13.64 3.83
N ALA A 98 -1.87 -12.41 3.32
CA ALA A 98 -2.88 -11.41 3.64
C ALA A 98 -4.07 -11.52 2.69
N ASP A 99 -5.28 -11.61 3.24
CA ASP A 99 -6.51 -11.39 2.51
C ASP A 99 -7.03 -9.98 2.78
N ILE A 100 -7.48 -9.31 1.75
CA ILE A 100 -7.95 -7.92 1.82
C ILE A 100 -9.38 -7.81 1.30
N TRP A 101 -10.23 -7.14 2.08
CA TRP A 101 -11.62 -6.81 1.72
C TRP A 101 -11.84 -5.31 1.77
N VAL A 102 -12.72 -4.83 0.90
CA VAL A 102 -13.26 -3.48 0.95
C VAL A 102 -14.78 -3.57 0.90
N ASN A 103 -15.47 -3.00 1.91
CA ASN A 103 -16.92 -3.01 2.02
C ASN A 103 -17.52 -4.40 1.81
N ASP A 104 -17.06 -5.38 2.58
CA ASP A 104 -17.49 -6.78 2.59
C ASP A 104 -17.06 -7.61 1.36
N ARG A 105 -16.50 -6.99 0.33
CA ARG A 105 -16.08 -7.65 -0.91
C ARG A 105 -14.60 -8.00 -0.86
N HIS A 106 -14.26 -9.27 -1.09
CA HIS A 106 -12.88 -9.71 -1.22
C HIS A 106 -12.23 -9.06 -2.45
N VAL A 107 -11.10 -8.40 -2.24
CA VAL A 107 -10.36 -7.68 -3.31
C VAL A 107 -9.17 -8.51 -3.77
N ALA A 108 -8.37 -9.01 -2.84
CA ALA A 108 -7.14 -9.73 -3.16
C ALA A 108 -6.67 -10.64 -2.03
N ASN A 109 -5.85 -11.61 -2.41
CA ASN A 109 -4.94 -12.33 -1.52
C ASN A 109 -3.49 -12.03 -1.94
N HIS A 110 -2.64 -11.63 -0.98
CA HIS A 110 -1.21 -11.40 -1.16
C HIS A 110 -0.43 -12.32 -0.25
N VAL A 111 0.25 -13.32 -0.83
CA VAL A 111 0.89 -14.40 -0.07
C VAL A 111 2.26 -14.02 0.45
N TYR A 112 3.08 -13.31 -0.36
CA TYR A 112 4.48 -13.06 -0.07
C TYR A 112 4.68 -11.80 0.79
N GLY A 113 5.32 -11.96 1.94
CA GLY A 113 5.38 -10.91 2.97
C GLY A 113 6.37 -9.77 2.73
N TYR A 114 7.30 -9.87 1.76
CA TYR A 114 8.40 -8.91 1.62
C TYR A 114 8.27 -7.94 0.45
N THR A 115 7.26 -8.09 -0.40
CA THR A 115 7.03 -7.18 -1.53
C THR A 115 5.94 -6.17 -1.24
N ALA A 116 6.15 -4.95 -1.72
CA ALA A 116 5.09 -3.95 -1.82
C ALA A 116 4.10 -4.36 -2.91
N PHE A 117 2.83 -3.97 -2.73
CA PHE A 117 1.78 -4.20 -3.72
C PHE A 117 0.72 -3.11 -3.64
N GLU A 118 -0.03 -2.96 -4.72
CA GLU A 118 -1.12 -1.99 -4.84
C GLU A 118 -2.41 -2.68 -5.28
N LEU A 119 -3.52 -2.19 -4.79
CA LEU A 119 -4.85 -2.68 -5.12
C LEU A 119 -5.71 -1.52 -5.58
N ASP A 120 -6.18 -1.57 -6.82
CA ASP A 120 -7.23 -0.67 -7.28
C ASP A 120 -8.54 -1.05 -6.60
N ILE A 121 -9.06 -0.14 -5.80
CA ILE A 121 -10.30 -0.31 -5.05
C ILE A 121 -11.41 0.63 -5.56
N THR A 122 -11.23 1.24 -6.71
CA THR A 122 -12.16 2.24 -7.28
C THR A 122 -13.60 1.71 -7.36
N ASP A 123 -13.79 0.47 -7.82
CA ASP A 123 -15.10 -0.17 -7.94
C ASP A 123 -15.68 -0.71 -6.62
N TYR A 124 -14.92 -0.62 -5.55
CA TYR A 124 -15.29 -1.13 -4.23
C TYR A 124 -15.68 -0.01 -3.26
N VAL A 125 -15.23 1.23 -3.51
CA VAL A 125 -15.51 2.36 -2.62
C VAL A 125 -16.88 2.96 -2.85
N ARG A 126 -17.48 3.46 -1.77
CA ARG A 126 -18.70 4.27 -1.75
C ARG A 126 -18.29 5.72 -1.55
N PHE A 127 -18.48 6.54 -2.59
CA PHE A 127 -18.13 7.95 -2.53
C PHE A 127 -19.14 8.73 -1.67
N GLY A 128 -18.65 9.57 -0.78
CA GLY A 128 -19.48 10.34 0.15
C GLY A 128 -19.99 9.55 1.34
N GLU A 129 -19.51 8.33 1.54
CA GLU A 129 -19.89 7.44 2.62
C GLU A 129 -18.68 6.91 3.38
N LYS A 130 -18.95 6.32 4.54
CA LYS A 130 -17.96 5.59 5.33
C LYS A 130 -17.67 4.25 4.65
N ASN A 131 -16.40 3.99 4.38
CA ASN A 131 -15.91 2.73 3.84
C ASN A 131 -15.15 1.95 4.92
N LEU A 132 -15.03 0.66 4.72
CA LEU A 132 -14.21 -0.24 5.54
C LEU A 132 -13.18 -0.94 4.66
N ILE A 133 -11.93 -0.94 5.07
CA ILE A 133 -10.94 -1.92 4.63
C ILE A 133 -10.66 -2.89 5.78
N ALA A 134 -10.77 -4.18 5.51
CA ALA A 134 -10.42 -5.25 6.44
C ALA A 134 -9.27 -6.08 5.86
N VAL A 135 -8.30 -6.42 6.70
CA VAL A 135 -7.12 -7.20 6.32
C VAL A 135 -6.94 -8.33 7.32
N ARG A 136 -6.98 -9.57 6.83
CA ARG A 136 -6.59 -10.74 7.61
C ARG A 136 -5.16 -11.12 7.25
N VAL A 137 -4.31 -11.25 8.25
CA VAL A 137 -2.91 -11.62 8.09
C VAL A 137 -2.68 -12.96 8.78
N LYS A 138 -2.03 -13.90 8.09
CA LYS A 138 -1.75 -15.24 8.61
C LYS A 138 -0.26 -15.52 8.58
N ASN A 139 0.38 -15.51 9.74
CA ASN A 139 1.74 -16.00 9.93
C ASN A 139 1.70 -17.31 10.70
N GLU A 140 1.33 -18.39 10.01
CA GLU A 140 1.13 -19.71 10.57
C GLU A 140 2.20 -20.68 10.07
N GLY A 141 2.78 -21.47 10.99
CA GLY A 141 3.71 -22.55 10.67
C GLY A 141 5.18 -22.12 10.53
N LEU A 142 5.97 -23.02 9.97
CA LEU A 142 7.43 -22.93 9.86
C LEU A 142 7.80 -22.30 8.51
N ASN A 143 7.68 -20.99 8.40
CA ASN A 143 7.81 -20.28 7.11
C ASN A 143 9.26 -19.91 6.76
N CYS A 144 10.14 -19.83 7.73
CA CYS A 144 11.43 -19.16 7.59
C CYS A 144 12.44 -19.71 8.60
N ARG A 145 13.71 -19.33 8.46
CA ARG A 145 14.80 -19.69 9.40
C ARG A 145 15.23 -18.53 10.28
N TRP A 146 14.50 -17.45 10.27
CA TRP A 146 14.77 -16.23 11.06
C TRP A 146 13.46 -15.54 11.42
N TYR A 147 13.53 -14.61 12.35
CA TYR A 147 12.43 -13.73 12.71
C TYR A 147 11.87 -13.00 11.48
N THR A 148 10.57 -13.05 11.29
CA THR A 148 9.89 -12.50 10.11
C THR A 148 8.93 -11.37 10.42
N GLY A 149 8.53 -11.19 11.67
CA GLY A 149 7.44 -10.32 12.08
C GLY A 149 6.04 -10.88 11.76
N SER A 150 5.02 -10.18 12.16
CA SER A 150 3.63 -10.54 11.87
C SER A 150 2.75 -9.29 11.84
N GLY A 151 2.09 -9.05 10.72
CA GLY A 151 1.17 -7.92 10.61
C GLY A 151 1.44 -7.02 9.43
N ILE A 152 0.83 -5.83 9.46
CA ILE A 152 1.10 -4.75 8.50
C ILE A 152 2.34 -4.00 9.00
N TYR A 153 3.52 -4.55 8.75
CA TYR A 153 4.78 -4.12 9.37
C TYR A 153 5.46 -2.97 8.63
N ARG A 154 4.90 -2.52 7.51
CA ARG A 154 5.36 -1.37 6.73
C ARG A 154 4.25 -0.37 6.48
N HIS A 155 4.55 0.70 5.75
CA HIS A 155 3.60 1.77 5.49
C HIS A 155 2.42 1.35 4.60
N THR A 156 1.29 2.00 4.84
CA THR A 156 0.08 1.85 4.04
C THR A 156 -0.44 3.22 3.64
N SER A 157 -0.78 3.40 2.36
CA SER A 157 -1.29 4.66 1.86
C SER A 157 -2.51 4.50 0.95
N LEU A 158 -3.37 5.52 0.94
CA LEU A 158 -4.43 5.67 -0.03
C LEU A 158 -3.98 6.69 -1.07
N LYS A 159 -3.95 6.27 -2.34
CA LYS A 159 -3.61 7.12 -3.49
C LYS A 159 -4.90 7.46 -4.22
N ILE A 160 -5.09 8.73 -4.51
CA ILE A 160 -6.20 9.23 -5.32
C ILE A 160 -5.61 9.97 -6.50
N THR A 161 -5.81 9.48 -7.70
CA THR A 161 -5.25 10.02 -8.94
C THR A 161 -6.34 10.27 -9.97
N ASN A 162 -6.08 11.16 -10.90
CA ASN A 162 -6.92 11.26 -12.10
C ASN A 162 -6.76 10.00 -12.96
N PRO A 163 -7.71 9.69 -13.84
CA PRO A 163 -7.61 8.54 -14.75
C PRO A 163 -6.34 8.54 -15.61
N LEU A 164 -5.88 9.73 -16.00
CA LEU A 164 -4.56 9.91 -16.62
C LEU A 164 -3.56 10.35 -15.54
N HIS A 165 -2.58 9.50 -15.26
CA HIS A 165 -1.56 9.74 -14.23
C HIS A 165 -0.27 8.97 -14.53
N PHE A 166 0.80 9.29 -13.82
CA PHE A 166 2.00 8.47 -13.87
C PHE A 166 1.75 7.14 -13.15
N GLU A 167 2.11 6.05 -13.81
CA GLU A 167 2.11 4.71 -13.20
C GLU A 167 2.96 4.69 -11.93
N THR A 168 2.53 3.95 -10.93
CA THR A 168 3.36 3.73 -9.73
C THR A 168 4.62 2.97 -10.13
N TRP A 169 5.79 3.47 -9.66
CA TRP A 169 7.12 3.00 -10.07
C TRP A 169 7.39 3.05 -11.59
N GLY A 170 6.53 3.74 -12.35
CA GLY A 170 6.65 3.87 -13.80
C GLY A 170 7.67 4.88 -14.27
N THR A 171 8.43 5.52 -13.39
CA THR A 171 9.49 6.47 -13.76
C THR A 171 10.86 5.86 -13.48
N PHE A 172 11.68 5.75 -14.52
CA PHE A 172 13.05 5.24 -14.46
C PHE A 172 14.02 6.31 -14.92
N ILE A 173 15.03 6.61 -14.09
CA ILE A 173 16.01 7.68 -14.34
C ILE A 173 17.41 7.10 -14.35
N THR A 174 18.18 7.41 -15.40
CA THR A 174 19.60 7.08 -15.49
C THR A 174 20.45 8.32 -15.81
N THR A 175 21.71 8.26 -15.41
CA THR A 175 22.71 9.31 -15.68
C THR A 175 23.92 8.67 -16.34
N PRO A 176 23.85 8.33 -17.64
CA PRO A 176 24.92 7.61 -18.34
C PRO A 176 26.22 8.41 -18.40
N VAL A 177 26.14 9.72 -18.32
CA VAL A 177 27.29 10.62 -18.24
C VAL A 177 27.11 11.57 -17.07
N ALA A 178 28.08 11.57 -16.15
CA ALA A 178 28.15 12.50 -15.03
C ALA A 178 29.62 12.91 -14.82
N THR A 179 29.97 14.12 -15.23
CA THR A 179 31.28 14.72 -15.04
C THR A 179 31.14 16.08 -14.39
N THR A 180 32.26 16.72 -14.04
CA THR A 180 32.24 18.09 -13.49
C THR A 180 31.69 19.13 -14.48
N ASN A 181 31.72 18.85 -15.78
CA ASN A 181 31.37 19.80 -16.83
C ASN A 181 30.08 19.44 -17.58
N LYS A 182 29.63 18.17 -17.52
CA LYS A 182 28.47 17.68 -18.26
C LYS A 182 27.79 16.54 -17.50
N ALA A 183 26.47 16.60 -17.44
CA ALA A 183 25.63 15.46 -17.10
C ALA A 183 24.64 15.19 -18.22
N GLU A 184 24.32 13.91 -18.41
CA GLU A 184 23.27 13.44 -19.31
C GLU A 184 22.28 12.65 -18.48
N VAL A 185 21.02 13.05 -18.52
CA VAL A 185 19.94 12.43 -17.72
C VAL A 185 18.91 11.88 -18.67
N HIS A 186 18.65 10.57 -18.58
CA HIS A 186 17.58 9.91 -19.31
C HIS A 186 16.45 9.66 -18.35
N VAL A 187 15.24 10.06 -18.71
CA VAL A 187 14.02 9.85 -17.96
C VAL A 187 13.07 9.07 -18.85
N GLN A 188 12.68 7.89 -18.39
CA GLN A 188 11.61 7.10 -18.98
C GLN A 188 10.41 7.13 -18.03
N SER A 189 9.21 7.32 -18.56
CA SER A 189 7.99 7.39 -17.75
C SER A 189 6.88 6.57 -18.39
N VAL A 190 6.04 5.98 -17.56
CA VAL A 190 4.83 5.29 -17.98
C VAL A 190 3.62 6.08 -17.51
N LEU A 191 2.78 6.49 -18.44
CA LEU A 191 1.47 7.09 -18.16
C LEU A 191 0.41 6.00 -18.15
N ALA A 192 -0.34 5.90 -17.06
CA ALA A 192 -1.56 5.12 -16.98
C ALA A 192 -2.73 5.97 -17.51
N ASN A 193 -3.59 5.37 -18.33
CA ASN A 193 -4.76 5.99 -18.97
C ASN A 193 -5.96 5.05 -18.79
N THR A 194 -6.52 5.02 -17.59
CA THR A 194 -7.53 4.02 -17.19
C THR A 194 -8.86 4.18 -17.92
N GLU A 195 -9.20 5.39 -18.38
CA GLU A 195 -10.37 5.66 -19.20
C GLU A 195 -10.12 5.51 -20.71
N LYS A 196 -8.89 5.16 -21.11
CA LYS A 196 -8.49 4.97 -22.50
C LYS A 196 -8.84 6.17 -23.40
N VAL A 197 -8.70 7.37 -22.87
CA VAL A 197 -8.92 8.59 -23.63
C VAL A 197 -7.88 8.71 -24.76
N THR A 198 -8.33 9.25 -25.88
CA THR A 198 -7.46 9.60 -27.02
C THR A 198 -7.20 11.10 -27.05
N GLY A 199 -6.04 11.49 -27.51
CA GLY A 199 -5.71 12.90 -27.60
C GLY A 199 -4.21 13.18 -27.49
N LYS A 200 -3.89 14.41 -27.16
CA LYS A 200 -2.49 14.84 -26.97
C LYS A 200 -2.35 15.53 -25.63
N VAL A 201 -1.27 15.20 -24.92
CA VAL A 201 -0.88 15.83 -23.67
C VAL A 201 0.55 16.32 -23.77
N ILE A 202 0.91 17.33 -22.98
CA ILE A 202 2.29 17.79 -22.85
C ILE A 202 2.87 17.17 -21.59
N LEU A 203 3.95 16.43 -21.75
CA LEU A 203 4.79 15.97 -20.64
C LEU A 203 5.89 16.98 -20.41
N GLU A 204 5.93 17.55 -19.22
CA GLU A 204 6.99 18.44 -18.76
C GLU A 204 7.91 17.70 -17.81
N THR A 205 9.20 17.71 -18.09
CA THR A 205 10.25 17.15 -17.22
C THR A 205 11.18 18.27 -16.78
N GLN A 206 11.34 18.43 -15.47
CA GLN A 206 12.21 19.43 -14.88
C GLN A 206 13.28 18.77 -14.00
N ILE A 207 14.51 19.27 -14.10
CA ILE A 207 15.59 18.99 -13.16
C ILE A 207 15.75 20.22 -12.28
N VAL A 208 15.65 20.03 -10.99
CA VAL A 208 15.78 21.12 -10.00
C VAL A 208 16.98 20.87 -9.09
N ASP A 209 17.63 21.94 -8.66
CA ASP A 209 18.71 21.87 -7.67
C ASP A 209 18.14 21.75 -6.22
N LYS A 210 19.03 21.69 -5.24
CA LYS A 210 18.67 21.61 -3.82
C LYS A 210 17.92 22.85 -3.28
N GLU A 211 18.01 23.97 -3.97
CA GLU A 211 17.25 25.20 -3.69
C GLU A 211 15.92 25.29 -4.47
N ASN A 212 15.48 24.20 -5.13
CA ASN A 212 14.31 24.14 -6.01
C ASN A 212 14.34 25.07 -7.23
N ARG A 213 15.53 25.44 -7.72
CA ARG A 213 15.67 26.21 -8.96
C ARG A 213 15.78 25.23 -10.13
N THR A 214 14.99 25.44 -11.19
CA THR A 214 15.07 24.65 -12.42
C THR A 214 16.41 24.88 -13.10
N VAL A 215 17.21 23.82 -13.26
CA VAL A 215 18.50 23.82 -13.93
C VAL A 215 18.42 23.25 -15.35
N ALA A 216 17.42 22.44 -15.64
CA ALA A 216 17.06 22.00 -16.97
C ALA A 216 15.59 21.63 -17.04
N TRP A 217 14.99 21.76 -18.22
CA TRP A 217 13.61 21.33 -18.45
C TRP A 217 13.41 20.93 -19.92
N LYS A 218 12.39 20.11 -20.15
CA LYS A 218 11.99 19.65 -21.48
C LYS A 218 10.48 19.44 -21.52
N GLU A 219 9.85 19.88 -22.60
CA GLU A 219 8.47 19.52 -22.95
C GLU A 219 8.47 18.48 -24.08
N GLN A 220 7.55 17.56 -24.01
CA GLN A 220 7.31 16.54 -25.02
C GLN A 220 5.83 16.38 -25.27
N LEU A 221 5.41 16.47 -26.54
CA LEU A 221 4.03 16.17 -26.94
C LEU A 221 3.86 14.66 -27.01
N VAL A 222 2.96 14.14 -26.20
CA VAL A 222 2.62 12.71 -26.12
C VAL A 222 1.23 12.49 -26.72
N THR A 223 1.13 11.51 -27.63
CA THR A 223 -0.16 11.08 -28.20
C THR A 223 -0.67 9.91 -27.35
N LEU A 224 -1.93 9.98 -26.94
CA LEU A 224 -2.66 8.94 -26.23
C LEU A 224 -3.53 8.15 -27.22
N ASP A 225 -3.26 6.87 -27.40
CA ASP A 225 -3.84 6.03 -28.45
C ASP A 225 -4.81 4.97 -27.90
N ASN A 226 -5.74 5.34 -27.01
CA ASN A 226 -6.70 4.40 -26.44
C ASN A 226 -6.08 3.17 -25.76
N GLN A 227 -4.83 3.29 -25.33
CA GLN A 227 -4.13 2.27 -24.58
C GLN A 227 -4.18 2.57 -23.07
N GLU A 228 -4.15 1.52 -22.26
CA GLU A 228 -4.12 1.67 -20.79
C GLU A 228 -2.80 2.26 -20.29
N LYS A 229 -1.72 2.05 -21.02
CA LYS A 229 -0.38 2.54 -20.67
C LYS A 229 0.34 3.07 -21.91
N THR A 230 1.06 4.17 -21.73
CA THR A 230 1.93 4.79 -22.76
C THR A 230 3.31 4.99 -22.15
N GLU A 231 4.34 4.41 -22.79
CA GLU A 231 5.75 4.63 -22.43
C GLU A 231 6.31 5.88 -23.15
N ILE A 232 7.11 6.67 -22.44
CA ILE A 232 7.63 7.95 -22.91
C ILE A 232 9.11 8.07 -22.53
#